data_10c7dda57b1f1204dc7f2425f46f1798
#
_entry.id   10c7dda57b1f1204dc7f2425f46f1798
#
_cell.length_a   1.000
_cell.length_b   1.000
_cell.length_c   1.000
_cell.angle_alpha   90.00
_cell.angle_beta   90.00
_cell.angle_gamma   90.00
#
_symmetry.space_group_name_H-M   'P 1'
#
loop_
_entity.id
_entity.type
_entity.pdbx_description
1 polymer ?
#
loop_
_entity_poly.entity_id
_entity_poly.type
_entity_poly.pdbx_seq_one_letter_code
_entity_poly.pdbx_strand_id
1 'polypeptide(L)'
;MRTVHLAARRGYALVEVLVAATVLAIGLLGGVALLLDGARAARGARHATAAAGLLSDLGERIRANPAAGDAYAIAANRSPEPPADRCESTCDAASIAAVDLADWRQHAEAVLPGARTAVAVATPDGGTARQYRITVEWTVAGRDQRARLDAVVVP
;
A
#
# COMPACT_ATOMS: atom_id res chain seq x y z
N MET A 1 -19.98 -77.13 -15.86
CA MET A 1 -19.87 -75.79 -16.49
C MET A 1 -20.30 -74.74 -15.49
N ARG A 2 -19.37 -73.88 -15.03
CA ARG A 2 -19.63 -72.88 -13.99
C ARG A 2 -19.73 -71.54 -14.70
N THR A 3 -20.88 -70.96 -14.78
CA THR A 3 -21.13 -69.61 -15.30
C THR A 3 -20.78 -68.62 -14.22
N VAL A 4 -19.69 -67.87 -14.44
CA VAL A 4 -19.26 -66.81 -13.55
C VAL A 4 -20.09 -65.55 -13.84
N HIS A 5 -20.83 -65.07 -12.85
CA HIS A 5 -21.59 -63.84 -12.93
C HIS A 5 -20.65 -62.64 -12.93
N LEU A 6 -20.41 -61.99 -14.08
CA LEU A 6 -19.61 -60.79 -14.27
C LEU A 6 -20.40 -59.47 -14.15
N ALA A 7 -21.65 -59.53 -13.63
CA ALA A 7 -22.56 -58.39 -13.66
C ALA A 7 -22.37 -57.37 -12.49
N ALA A 8 -21.66 -57.73 -11.40
CA ALA A 8 -21.58 -56.90 -10.19
C ALA A 8 -20.46 -55.84 -10.20
N ARG A 9 -19.53 -55.84 -11.16
CA ARG A 9 -18.36 -54.93 -11.16
C ARG A 9 -18.61 -53.59 -11.85
N ARG A 10 -19.62 -53.43 -12.67
CA ARG A 10 -19.86 -52.20 -13.45
C ARG A 10 -20.44 -51.03 -12.64
N GLY A 11 -21.22 -51.31 -11.61
CA GLY A 11 -21.77 -50.26 -10.74
C GLY A 11 -20.76 -49.66 -9.76
N TYR A 12 -19.83 -50.47 -9.27
CA TYR A 12 -18.76 -49.98 -8.35
C TYR A 12 -17.77 -49.02 -9.02
N ALA A 13 -17.37 -49.27 -10.26
CA ALA A 13 -16.45 -48.41 -10.99
C ALA A 13 -17.03 -46.99 -11.23
N LEU A 14 -18.34 -46.88 -11.40
CA LEU A 14 -19.01 -45.60 -11.67
C LEU A 14 -19.06 -44.73 -10.41
N VAL A 15 -19.36 -45.34 -9.24
CA VAL A 15 -19.32 -44.62 -7.94
C VAL A 15 -17.92 -44.23 -7.56
N GLU A 16 -16.91 -45.05 -7.81
CA GLU A 16 -15.50 -44.75 -7.55
C GLU A 16 -15.01 -43.53 -8.35
N VAL A 17 -15.34 -43.46 -9.65
CA VAL A 17 -15.02 -42.31 -10.50
C VAL A 17 -15.74 -41.04 -10.02
N LEU A 18 -16.99 -41.14 -9.58
CA LEU A 18 -17.75 -40.02 -9.08
C LEU A 18 -17.17 -39.48 -7.75
N VAL A 19 -16.79 -40.38 -6.84
CA VAL A 19 -16.11 -40.00 -5.59
C VAL A 19 -14.73 -39.38 -5.88
N ALA A 20 -13.94 -40.00 -6.76
CA ALA A 20 -12.64 -39.47 -7.14
C ALA A 20 -12.77 -38.06 -7.78
N ALA A 21 -13.74 -37.84 -8.66
CA ALA A 21 -14.02 -36.57 -9.29
C ALA A 21 -14.45 -35.48 -8.27
N THR A 22 -15.31 -35.85 -7.30
CA THR A 22 -15.73 -34.90 -6.25
C THR A 22 -14.59 -34.51 -5.32
N VAL A 23 -13.76 -35.47 -4.90
CA VAL A 23 -12.56 -35.18 -4.07
C VAL A 23 -11.60 -34.30 -4.82
N LEU A 24 -11.35 -34.59 -6.10
CA LEU A 24 -10.49 -33.77 -6.95
C LEU A 24 -11.03 -32.33 -7.10
N ALA A 25 -12.35 -32.18 -7.33
CA ALA A 25 -12.99 -30.88 -7.46
C ALA A 25 -12.85 -30.05 -6.17
N ILE A 26 -13.06 -30.64 -5.00
CA ILE A 26 -12.89 -29.99 -3.70
C ILE A 26 -11.42 -29.58 -3.49
N GLY A 27 -10.47 -30.46 -3.85
CA GLY A 27 -9.04 -30.16 -3.76
C GLY A 27 -8.62 -28.99 -4.65
N LEU A 28 -9.12 -28.93 -5.89
CA LEU A 28 -8.85 -27.82 -6.81
C LEU A 28 -9.44 -26.50 -6.31
N LEU A 29 -10.67 -26.50 -5.79
CA LEU A 29 -11.30 -25.31 -5.21
C LEU A 29 -10.50 -24.77 -4.03
N GLY A 30 -10.02 -25.64 -3.14
CA GLY A 30 -9.14 -25.27 -2.02
C GLY A 30 -7.83 -24.66 -2.51
N GLY A 31 -7.21 -25.22 -3.53
CA GLY A 31 -6.00 -24.71 -4.15
C GLY A 31 -6.18 -23.31 -4.76
N VAL A 32 -7.29 -23.08 -5.47
CA VAL A 32 -7.63 -21.76 -6.05
C VAL A 32 -7.84 -20.72 -4.95
N ALA A 33 -8.55 -21.07 -3.88
CA ALA A 33 -8.74 -20.14 -2.74
C ALA A 33 -7.42 -19.69 -2.13
N LEU A 34 -6.48 -20.62 -1.92
CA LEU A 34 -5.15 -20.33 -1.38
C LEU A 34 -4.35 -19.40 -2.31
N LEU A 35 -4.40 -19.64 -3.62
CA LEU A 35 -3.72 -18.76 -4.60
C LEU A 35 -4.28 -17.34 -4.61
N LEU A 36 -5.62 -17.20 -4.49
CA LEU A 36 -6.26 -15.89 -4.41
C LEU A 36 -5.85 -15.12 -3.14
N ASP A 37 -5.79 -15.80 -2.00
CA ASP A 37 -5.37 -15.17 -0.74
C ASP A 37 -3.88 -14.80 -0.77
N GLY A 38 -3.04 -15.64 -1.33
CA GLY A 38 -1.62 -15.31 -1.58
C GLY A 38 -1.46 -14.09 -2.48
N ALA A 39 -2.23 -13.99 -3.55
CA ALA A 39 -2.21 -12.84 -4.45
C ALA A 39 -2.71 -11.53 -3.79
N ARG A 40 -3.69 -11.62 -2.88
CA ARG A 40 -4.15 -10.48 -2.08
C ARG A 40 -3.09 -10.02 -1.09
N ALA A 41 -2.46 -10.95 -0.39
CA ALA A 41 -1.37 -10.67 0.55
C ALA A 41 -0.18 -10.02 -0.15
N ALA A 42 0.22 -10.53 -1.32
CA ALA A 42 1.32 -9.96 -2.10
C ALA A 42 1.04 -8.52 -2.56
N ARG A 43 -0.20 -8.21 -2.97
CA ARG A 43 -0.61 -6.83 -3.31
C ARG A 43 -0.54 -5.91 -2.09
N GLY A 44 -1.04 -6.35 -0.94
CA GLY A 44 -0.95 -5.60 0.31
C GLY A 44 0.49 -5.29 0.71
N ALA A 45 1.39 -6.27 0.61
CA ALA A 45 2.81 -6.09 0.89
C ALA A 45 3.48 -5.06 -0.05
N ARG A 46 3.15 -5.09 -1.35
CA ARG A 46 3.66 -4.09 -2.32
C ARG A 46 3.23 -2.66 -1.96
N HIS A 47 1.96 -2.45 -1.59
CA HIS A 47 1.50 -1.12 -1.17
C HIS A 47 2.19 -0.66 0.13
N ALA A 48 2.39 -1.56 1.10
CA ALA A 48 3.10 -1.22 2.34
C ALA A 48 4.57 -0.85 2.07
N THR A 49 5.25 -1.58 1.17
CA THR A 49 6.62 -1.24 0.76
C THR A 49 6.68 0.10 0.03
N ALA A 50 5.73 0.37 -0.88
CA ALA A 50 5.65 1.65 -1.57
C ALA A 50 5.41 2.81 -0.57
N ALA A 51 4.50 2.63 0.40
CA ALA A 51 4.25 3.61 1.44
C ALA A 51 5.50 3.88 2.31
N ALA A 52 6.25 2.84 2.69
CA ALA A 52 7.50 2.99 3.43
C ALA A 52 8.54 3.78 2.61
N GLY A 53 8.65 3.50 1.30
CA GLY A 53 9.51 4.26 0.39
C GLY A 53 9.13 5.75 0.32
N LEU A 54 7.84 6.06 0.23
CA LEU A 54 7.33 7.43 0.23
C LEU A 54 7.68 8.17 1.54
N LEU A 55 7.54 7.51 2.69
CA LEU A 55 7.89 8.12 3.98
C LEU A 55 9.39 8.41 4.08
N SER A 56 10.23 7.50 3.60
CA SER A 56 11.69 7.68 3.55
C SER A 56 12.08 8.83 2.61
N ASP A 57 11.52 8.87 1.40
CA ASP A 57 11.81 9.90 0.40
C ASP A 57 11.51 11.31 0.94
N LEU A 58 10.31 11.53 1.47
CA LEU A 58 9.96 12.83 2.04
C LEU A 58 10.82 13.16 3.27
N GLY A 59 11.13 12.13 4.10
CA GLY A 59 12.03 12.31 5.24
C GLY A 59 13.41 12.82 4.85
N GLU A 60 13.99 12.32 3.76
CA GLU A 60 15.28 12.78 3.24
C GLU A 60 15.19 14.20 2.65
N ARG A 61 14.10 14.53 1.95
CA ARG A 61 13.86 15.90 1.44
C ARG A 61 13.77 16.93 2.58
N ILE A 62 13.04 16.59 3.66
CA ILE A 62 12.96 17.45 4.86
C ILE A 62 14.35 17.64 5.47
N ARG A 63 15.18 16.59 5.58
CA ARG A 63 16.55 16.71 6.09
C ARG A 63 17.46 17.53 5.19
N ALA A 64 17.26 17.45 3.88
CA ALA A 64 18.01 18.25 2.91
C ALA A 64 17.64 19.74 2.91
N ASN A 65 16.44 20.09 3.41
CA ASN A 65 15.94 21.47 3.41
C ASN A 65 15.43 21.90 4.82
N PRO A 66 16.27 21.91 5.86
CA PRO A 66 15.86 22.22 7.23
C PRO A 66 15.37 23.67 7.40
N ALA A 67 15.80 24.58 6.51
CA ALA A 67 15.40 25.98 6.54
C ALA A 67 13.92 26.20 6.19
N ALA A 68 13.26 25.24 5.53
CA ALA A 68 11.84 25.31 5.18
C ALA A 68 10.93 25.31 6.42
N GLY A 69 11.33 24.66 7.51
CA GLY A 69 10.58 24.66 8.76
C GLY A 69 9.13 24.20 8.57
N ASP A 70 8.19 25.04 8.99
CA ASP A 70 6.76 24.74 8.95
C ASP A 70 6.18 24.72 7.52
N ALA A 71 6.93 25.11 6.48
CA ALA A 71 6.47 25.03 5.09
C ALA A 71 6.20 23.61 4.61
N TYR A 72 6.75 22.59 5.27
CA TYR A 72 6.40 21.20 5.03
C TYR A 72 5.07 20.75 5.68
N ALA A 73 4.43 21.60 6.50
CA ALA A 73 3.13 21.24 7.11
C ALA A 73 2.01 21.20 6.07
N ILE A 74 1.31 20.05 5.95
CA ILE A 74 0.19 19.90 5.05
C ILE A 74 -0.90 19.00 5.66
N ALA A 75 -2.15 19.47 5.61
CA ALA A 75 -3.30 18.69 6.03
C ALA A 75 -3.72 17.67 4.96
N ALA A 76 -4.31 16.55 5.37
CA ALA A 76 -4.68 15.44 4.49
C ALA A 76 -5.67 15.80 3.37
N ASN A 77 -6.46 16.87 3.56
CA ASN A 77 -7.45 17.38 2.60
C ASN A 77 -6.95 18.53 1.73
N ARG A 78 -5.70 18.94 1.90
CA ARG A 78 -5.11 20.08 1.18
C ARG A 78 -4.10 19.57 0.15
N SER A 79 -4.23 20.03 -1.09
CA SER A 79 -3.20 19.83 -2.12
C SER A 79 -2.15 20.93 -1.98
N PRO A 80 -0.87 20.61 -1.98
CA PRO A 80 0.19 21.61 -2.07
C PRO A 80 0.12 22.28 -3.45
N GLU A 81 0.33 23.58 -3.48
CA GLU A 81 0.40 24.35 -4.70
C GLU A 81 1.85 24.79 -4.90
N PRO A 82 2.60 24.14 -5.80
CA PRO A 82 3.97 24.52 -6.08
C PRO A 82 4.02 25.85 -6.81
N PRO A 83 5.13 26.59 -6.71
CA PRO A 83 5.32 27.79 -7.52
C PRO A 83 5.24 27.49 -9.01
N ALA A 84 4.76 28.47 -9.80
CA ALA A 84 4.48 28.27 -11.22
C ALA A 84 5.73 27.85 -12.04
N ASP A 85 6.91 28.33 -11.66
CA ASP A 85 8.20 28.02 -12.28
C ASP A 85 8.82 26.70 -11.74
N ARG A 86 8.16 26.02 -10.78
CA ARG A 86 8.63 24.78 -10.15
C ARG A 86 10.13 24.82 -9.74
N CYS A 87 10.59 26.00 -9.35
CA CYS A 87 11.99 26.23 -8.95
C CYS A 87 13.01 26.05 -10.09
N GLU A 88 12.67 26.36 -11.32
CA GLU A 88 13.63 26.41 -12.44
C GLU A 88 14.60 27.60 -12.33
N SER A 89 14.25 28.62 -11.53
CA SER A 89 15.10 29.78 -11.23
C SER A 89 15.64 29.72 -9.78
N THR A 90 15.64 30.84 -9.09
CA THR A 90 16.08 30.95 -7.68
C THR A 90 14.89 30.71 -6.75
N CYS A 91 14.91 29.64 -5.96
CA CYS A 91 13.89 29.31 -5.00
C CYS A 91 14.36 29.49 -3.56
N ASP A 92 13.48 29.97 -2.72
CA ASP A 92 13.65 29.92 -1.27
C ASP A 92 13.29 28.54 -0.71
N ALA A 93 13.64 28.30 0.54
CA ALA A 93 13.40 27.01 1.18
C ALA A 93 11.92 26.61 1.23
N ALA A 94 11.00 27.57 1.36
CA ALA A 94 9.56 27.31 1.39
C ALA A 94 9.01 26.91 0.01
N SER A 95 9.50 27.56 -1.05
CA SER A 95 9.15 27.20 -2.43
C SER A 95 9.65 25.79 -2.79
N ILE A 96 10.86 25.42 -2.38
CA ILE A 96 11.37 24.05 -2.53
C ILE A 96 10.47 23.04 -1.79
N ALA A 97 10.07 23.34 -0.55
CA ALA A 97 9.19 22.47 0.20
C ALA A 97 7.80 22.29 -0.48
N ALA A 98 7.28 23.35 -1.11
CA ALA A 98 6.02 23.26 -1.85
C ALA A 98 6.13 22.35 -3.09
N VAL A 99 7.25 22.41 -3.83
CA VAL A 99 7.52 21.51 -4.96
C VAL A 99 7.69 20.07 -4.46
N ASP A 100 8.49 19.86 -3.42
CA ASP A 100 8.70 18.55 -2.81
C ASP A 100 7.38 17.87 -2.40
N LEU A 101 6.51 18.61 -1.71
CA LEU A 101 5.20 18.12 -1.27
C LEU A 101 4.29 17.81 -2.45
N ALA A 102 4.29 18.64 -3.49
CA ALA A 102 3.46 18.42 -4.68
C ALA A 102 3.89 17.14 -5.41
N ASP A 103 5.18 16.99 -5.68
CA ASP A 103 5.74 15.82 -6.38
C ASP A 103 5.57 14.55 -5.54
N TRP A 104 5.81 14.61 -4.25
CA TRP A 104 5.62 13.50 -3.33
C TRP A 104 4.17 13.04 -3.27
N ARG A 105 3.21 13.96 -3.19
CA ARG A 105 1.79 13.65 -3.20
C ARG A 105 1.35 13.04 -4.53
N GLN A 106 1.77 13.62 -5.65
CA GLN A 106 1.50 13.08 -6.98
C GLN A 106 2.03 11.64 -7.09
N HIS A 107 3.23 11.38 -6.59
CA HIS A 107 3.80 10.03 -6.57
C HIS A 107 2.97 9.09 -5.68
N ALA A 108 2.56 9.52 -4.49
CA ALA A 108 1.71 8.72 -3.61
C ALA A 108 0.38 8.34 -4.28
N GLU A 109 -0.28 9.27 -4.97
CA GLU A 109 -1.52 9.06 -5.71
C GLU A 109 -1.35 8.09 -6.89
N ALA A 110 -0.16 8.08 -7.52
CA ALA A 110 0.15 7.19 -8.63
C ALA A 110 0.39 5.72 -8.19
N VAL A 111 0.96 5.50 -6.98
CA VAL A 111 1.38 4.16 -6.53
C VAL A 111 0.46 3.53 -5.49
N LEU A 112 -0.37 4.32 -4.82
CA LEU A 112 -1.26 3.85 -3.76
C LEU A 112 -2.74 4.17 -4.08
N PRO A 113 -3.64 3.18 -4.03
CA PRO A 113 -5.04 3.39 -4.36
C PRO A 113 -5.72 4.30 -3.33
N GLY A 114 -6.30 5.41 -3.80
CA GLY A 114 -6.99 6.39 -2.95
C GLY A 114 -6.08 6.98 -1.88
N ALA A 115 -4.84 7.28 -2.23
CA ALA A 115 -3.84 7.85 -1.32
C ALA A 115 -4.35 9.13 -0.64
N ARG A 116 -4.02 9.26 0.65
CA ARG A 116 -4.11 10.51 1.42
C ARG A 116 -2.80 10.71 2.14
N THR A 117 -2.30 11.91 2.09
CA THR A 117 -1.00 12.26 2.67
C THR A 117 -1.14 13.46 3.58
N ALA A 118 -0.41 13.46 4.70
CA ALA A 118 -0.36 14.59 5.61
C ALA A 118 1.04 14.70 6.23
N VAL A 119 1.43 15.92 6.57
CA VAL A 119 2.62 16.20 7.36
C VAL A 119 2.23 17.14 8.50
N ALA A 120 2.35 16.68 9.73
CA ALA A 120 2.19 17.50 10.92
C ALA A 120 3.56 17.89 11.46
N VAL A 121 3.73 19.17 11.76
CA VAL A 121 4.95 19.72 12.37
C VAL A 121 4.65 20.07 13.81
N ALA A 122 5.49 19.65 14.72
CA ALA A 122 5.39 19.95 16.15
C ALA A 122 6.77 20.24 16.73
N THR A 123 6.80 21.07 17.76
CA THR A 123 8.00 21.32 18.58
C THR A 123 7.70 20.78 19.97
N PRO A 124 8.11 19.53 20.28
CA PRO A 124 7.80 18.95 21.59
C PRO A 124 8.51 19.69 22.71
N ASP A 125 7.84 19.75 23.86
CA ASP A 125 8.37 20.21 25.16
C ASP A 125 9.02 21.63 25.16
N GLY A 126 8.57 22.51 24.26
CA GLY A 126 9.14 23.86 24.16
C GLY A 126 10.58 23.92 23.66
N GLY A 127 11.08 22.82 23.12
CA GLY A 127 12.41 22.72 22.53
C GLY A 127 12.53 23.51 21.21
N THR A 128 13.72 23.54 20.63
CA THR A 128 14.00 24.18 19.32
C THR A 128 13.93 23.18 18.16
N ALA A 129 13.96 21.86 18.46
CA ALA A 129 13.95 20.82 17.45
C ALA A 129 12.53 20.56 16.95
N ARG A 130 12.30 20.71 15.64
CA ARG A 130 11.05 20.36 15.00
C ARG A 130 10.96 18.85 14.79
N GLN A 131 9.77 18.32 15.00
CA GLN A 131 9.43 16.94 14.63
C GLN A 131 8.38 16.95 13.53
N TYR A 132 8.63 16.19 12.48
CA TYR A 132 7.72 16.05 11.34
C TYR A 132 7.10 14.66 11.40
N ARG A 133 5.79 14.58 11.59
CA ARG A 133 5.03 13.34 11.46
C ARG A 133 4.47 13.24 10.05
N ILE A 134 5.05 12.39 9.25
CA ILE A 134 4.61 12.12 7.90
C ILE A 134 3.61 10.97 7.95
N THR A 135 2.45 11.13 7.33
CA THR A 135 1.36 10.13 7.29
C THR A 135 1.01 9.81 5.85
N VAL A 136 0.92 8.54 5.54
CA VAL A 136 0.40 8.01 4.27
C VAL A 136 -0.72 7.02 4.56
N GLU A 137 -1.89 7.23 3.98
CA GLU A 137 -3.04 6.34 4.05
C GLU A 137 -3.45 5.89 2.65
N TRP A 138 -3.91 4.64 2.52
CA TRP A 138 -4.42 4.11 1.26
C TRP A 138 -5.57 3.13 1.46
N THR A 139 -6.38 2.91 0.41
CA THR A 139 -7.49 1.96 0.45
C THR A 139 -7.00 0.54 0.26
N VAL A 140 -7.45 -0.38 1.11
CA VAL A 140 -7.14 -1.80 0.97
C VAL A 140 -8.17 -2.44 0.04
N ALA A 141 -7.71 -3.03 -1.08
CA ALA A 141 -8.59 -3.67 -2.05
C ALA A 141 -9.45 -4.78 -1.42
N GLY A 142 -10.77 -4.72 -1.65
CA GLY A 142 -11.73 -5.70 -1.14
C GLY A 142 -12.11 -5.52 0.34
N ARG A 143 -11.73 -4.43 0.96
CA ARG A 143 -12.13 -4.04 2.32
C ARG A 143 -12.51 -2.57 2.32
N ASP A 144 -13.56 -2.22 3.05
CA ASP A 144 -13.91 -0.82 3.33
C ASP A 144 -13.04 -0.29 4.50
N GLN A 145 -11.73 -0.48 4.35
CA GLN A 145 -10.72 -0.12 5.33
C GLN A 145 -9.55 0.59 4.67
N ARG A 146 -8.98 1.54 5.41
CA ARG A 146 -7.76 2.22 5.00
C ARG A 146 -6.58 1.66 5.82
N ALA A 147 -5.49 1.39 5.12
CA ALA A 147 -4.20 1.17 5.77
C ALA A 147 -3.51 2.52 5.98
N ARG A 148 -2.70 2.62 7.02
CA ARG A 148 -1.95 3.82 7.39
C ARG A 148 -0.53 3.45 7.80
N LEU A 149 0.41 4.29 7.41
CA LEU A 149 1.78 4.22 7.86
C LEU A 149 2.27 5.63 8.24
N ASP A 150 2.94 5.74 9.36
CA ASP A 150 3.48 7.00 9.88
C ASP A 150 4.99 6.89 10.07
N ALA A 151 5.70 7.99 9.82
CA ALA A 151 7.10 8.16 10.22
C ALA A 151 7.28 9.48 10.97
N VAL A 152 8.22 9.51 11.90
CA VAL A 152 8.63 10.74 12.58
C VAL A 152 10.05 11.06 12.18
N VAL A 153 10.26 12.28 11.68
CA VAL A 153 11.56 12.78 11.24
C VAL A 153 11.95 13.96 12.13
N VAL A 154 13.18 13.93 12.60
CA VAL A 154 13.85 15.06 13.26
C VAL A 154 15.05 15.39 12.37
N PRO A 155 15.08 16.55 11.71
CA PRO A 155 16.17 16.94 10.82
C PRO A 155 17.42 17.40 11.60
#